data_56919ff7ab65d733e791a5b0b062eb33
#
_entry.id   56919ff7ab65d733e791a5b0b062eb33
#
_cell.length_a   1.000
_cell.length_b   1.000
_cell.length_c   1.000
_cell.angle_alpha   90.00
_cell.angle_beta   90.00
_cell.angle_gamma   90.00
#
_symmetry.space_group_name_H-M   'P 1'
#
loop_
_entity.id
_entity.type
_entity.pdbx_description
1 polymer ?
#
loop_
_entity_poly.entity_id
_entity_poly.type
_entity_poly.pdbx_seq_one_letter_code
_entity_poly.pdbx_strand_id
1 'polypeptide(L)'
;MSKFPKEFLWGGATAANQYEGAYNVGGKGLSVQDVTPRGGIPVSDNDLNPFITELPTEDNLKLEGIDFYHRYKEDIALFAEMGFKVFRTSIAWSRIFPNGDELEPNEEGLQFYDNLFDELAKYGIEPLVTLSHYETPLHLARKYNGWVNRDLIGFYERYVRTVFNRYKNKVKYWLTFNEINSVLHVPFMSGGIATPVEKLSKQDLYQAVHHELV
;
A
#
# COMPACT_ATOMS: atom_id res chain seq x y z
N MET A 1 -13.72 -29.06 21.74
CA MET A 1 -12.49 -28.39 22.24
C MET A 1 -11.81 -27.72 21.09
N SER A 2 -11.43 -26.44 21.18
CA SER A 2 -10.68 -25.73 20.17
C SER A 2 -9.34 -26.42 19.95
N LYS A 3 -8.95 -26.64 18.67
CA LYS A 3 -7.63 -27.19 18.29
C LYS A 3 -6.53 -26.11 18.27
N PHE A 4 -6.89 -24.85 18.46
CA PHE A 4 -5.97 -23.73 18.43
C PHE A 4 -5.53 -23.35 19.85
N PRO A 5 -4.29 -22.85 20.02
CA PRO A 5 -3.81 -22.28 21.28
C PRO A 5 -4.73 -21.15 21.79
N LYS A 6 -4.74 -20.91 23.11
CA LYS A 6 -5.55 -19.81 23.69
C LYS A 6 -5.14 -18.44 23.18
N GLU A 7 -3.86 -18.29 22.88
CA GLU A 7 -3.23 -17.06 22.41
C GLU A 7 -3.31 -16.90 20.89
N PHE A 8 -4.03 -17.79 20.18
CA PHE A 8 -4.20 -17.67 18.73
C PHE A 8 -5.00 -16.41 18.38
N LEU A 9 -4.43 -15.58 17.53
CA LEU A 9 -5.03 -14.31 17.15
C LEU A 9 -5.99 -14.49 15.98
N TRP A 10 -7.27 -14.45 16.27
CA TRP A 10 -8.34 -14.42 15.27
C TRP A 10 -8.59 -13.00 14.80
N GLY A 11 -8.84 -12.78 13.50
CA GLY A 11 -9.10 -11.46 12.97
C GLY A 11 -9.37 -11.43 11.48
N GLY A 12 -9.25 -10.25 10.90
CA GLY A 12 -9.49 -10.00 9.49
C GLY A 12 -8.29 -9.31 8.83
N ALA A 13 -8.35 -9.26 7.49
CA ALA A 13 -7.30 -8.66 6.67
C ALA A 13 -7.88 -7.81 5.56
N THR A 14 -7.21 -6.68 5.30
CA THR A 14 -7.45 -5.80 4.16
C THR A 14 -6.15 -5.08 3.78
N ALA A 15 -6.22 -4.14 2.84
CA ALA A 15 -5.11 -3.28 2.46
C ALA A 15 -5.60 -1.85 2.23
N ALA A 16 -4.76 -0.85 2.48
CA ALA A 16 -5.09 0.57 2.40
C ALA A 16 -5.85 0.93 1.13
N ASN A 17 -5.35 0.53 -0.05
CA ASN A 17 -5.98 0.81 -1.34
C ASN A 17 -7.36 0.17 -1.54
N GLN A 18 -7.73 -0.81 -0.72
CA GLN A 18 -9.00 -1.53 -0.87
C GLN A 18 -10.13 -0.88 -0.08
N TYR A 19 -9.83 -0.13 0.97
CA TYR A 19 -10.85 0.29 1.92
C TYR A 19 -10.71 1.72 2.45
N GLU A 20 -9.50 2.32 2.45
CA GLU A 20 -9.30 3.64 3.05
C GLU A 20 -10.10 4.74 2.37
N GLY A 21 -10.12 4.78 1.04
CA GLY A 21 -10.64 5.93 0.32
C GLY A 21 -9.76 7.16 0.52
N ALA A 22 -10.37 8.35 0.50
CA ALA A 22 -9.69 9.62 0.77
C ALA A 22 -8.36 9.79 0.00
N TYR A 23 -8.36 9.40 -1.28
CA TYR A 23 -7.16 9.35 -2.13
C TYR A 23 -6.48 10.71 -2.31
N ASN A 24 -7.22 11.81 -2.12
CA ASN A 24 -6.78 13.20 -2.29
C ASN A 24 -6.87 14.02 -0.99
N VAL A 25 -6.97 13.36 0.16
CA VAL A 25 -7.10 14.00 1.47
C VAL A 25 -5.82 13.82 2.29
N GLY A 26 -5.55 14.76 3.17
CA GLY A 26 -4.43 14.68 4.12
C GLY A 26 -3.06 14.72 3.44
N GLY A 27 -2.93 15.41 2.31
CA GLY A 27 -1.68 15.49 1.57
C GLY A 27 -1.24 14.20 0.89
N LYS A 28 -2.11 13.16 0.80
CA LYS A 28 -1.80 11.92 0.09
C LYS A 28 -1.53 12.19 -1.38
N GLY A 29 -0.43 11.64 -1.89
CA GLY A 29 -0.15 11.57 -3.31
C GLY A 29 -0.87 10.41 -4.00
N LEU A 30 -0.90 10.43 -5.33
CA LEU A 30 -1.46 9.33 -6.10
C LEU A 30 -0.53 8.10 -6.07
N SER A 31 -1.13 6.94 -6.00
CA SER A 31 -0.49 5.64 -6.23
C SER A 31 -0.90 5.06 -7.57
N VAL A 32 -0.23 4.01 -8.02
CA VAL A 32 -0.63 3.27 -9.22
C VAL A 32 -2.03 2.67 -9.10
N GLN A 33 -2.50 2.41 -7.88
CA GLN A 33 -3.85 1.89 -7.62
C GLN A 33 -4.94 2.94 -7.86
N ASP A 34 -4.63 4.21 -7.61
CA ASP A 34 -5.58 5.31 -7.77
C ASP A 34 -5.90 5.60 -9.25
N VAL A 35 -5.02 5.20 -10.18
CA VAL A 35 -5.20 5.39 -11.63
C VAL A 35 -5.54 4.10 -12.37
N THR A 36 -5.56 2.96 -11.71
CA THR A 36 -5.88 1.68 -12.33
C THR A 36 -7.40 1.47 -12.37
N PRO A 37 -8.05 1.43 -13.54
CA PRO A 37 -9.50 1.26 -13.64
C PRO A 37 -9.96 -0.15 -13.23
N ARG A 38 -11.25 -0.31 -13.00
CA ARG A 38 -11.88 -1.55 -12.52
C ARG A 38 -11.58 -2.78 -13.39
N GLY A 39 -11.42 -2.62 -14.67
CA GLY A 39 -11.17 -3.72 -15.63
C GLY A 39 -9.70 -4.13 -15.75
N GLY A 40 -8.81 -3.56 -14.93
CA GLY A 40 -7.37 -3.71 -15.11
C GLY A 40 -6.81 -2.76 -16.18
N ILE A 41 -5.57 -3.00 -16.61
CA ILE A 41 -4.89 -2.14 -17.56
C ILE A 41 -5.09 -2.70 -18.97
N PRO A 42 -5.68 -1.92 -19.92
CA PRO A 42 -5.72 -2.35 -21.32
C PRO A 42 -4.29 -2.49 -21.86
N VAL A 43 -4.06 -3.48 -22.68
CA VAL A 43 -2.82 -3.59 -23.44
C VAL A 43 -2.75 -2.39 -24.40
N SER A 44 -1.67 -1.62 -24.33
CA SER A 44 -1.46 -0.43 -25.13
C SER A 44 -0.25 -0.61 -26.06
N ASP A 45 -0.37 -0.16 -27.28
CA ASP A 45 0.75 -0.12 -28.25
C ASP A 45 1.72 1.04 -27.99
N ASN A 46 1.44 1.89 -26.99
CA ASN A 46 2.29 3.01 -26.61
C ASN A 46 3.55 2.57 -25.87
N ASP A 47 4.56 3.43 -25.84
CA ASP A 47 5.83 3.16 -25.17
C ASP A 47 5.73 3.12 -23.64
N LEU A 48 4.70 3.72 -23.07
CA LEU A 48 4.38 3.72 -21.64
C LEU A 48 2.94 3.29 -21.43
N ASN A 49 2.65 2.77 -20.21
CA ASN A 49 1.30 2.48 -19.80
C ASN A 49 0.44 3.77 -19.87
N PRO A 50 -0.73 3.76 -20.56
CA PRO A 50 -1.54 4.96 -20.76
C PRO A 50 -1.99 5.61 -19.45
N PHE A 51 -2.19 4.82 -18.37
CA PHE A 51 -2.64 5.36 -17.07
C PHE A 51 -1.57 6.17 -16.33
N ILE A 52 -0.35 6.17 -16.81
CA ILE A 52 0.71 6.97 -16.21
C ILE A 52 0.45 8.47 -16.30
N THR A 53 -0.25 8.91 -17.34
CA THR A 53 -0.59 10.32 -17.57
C THR A 53 -2.00 10.68 -17.14
N GLU A 54 -2.83 9.68 -16.84
CA GLU A 54 -4.23 9.90 -16.50
C GLU A 54 -4.42 10.27 -15.03
N LEU A 55 -5.53 10.95 -14.76
CA LEU A 55 -6.01 11.21 -13.41
C LEU A 55 -6.93 10.06 -12.98
N PRO A 56 -7.17 9.91 -11.67
CA PRO A 56 -8.16 8.97 -11.17
C PRO A 56 -9.52 9.16 -11.84
N THR A 57 -10.18 8.07 -12.19
CA THR A 57 -11.49 8.07 -12.87
C THR A 57 -12.59 7.60 -11.92
N GLU A 58 -13.85 8.01 -12.19
CA GLU A 58 -15.02 7.60 -11.41
C GLU A 58 -15.23 6.07 -11.37
N ASP A 59 -14.69 5.33 -12.35
CA ASP A 59 -14.79 3.87 -12.39
C ASP A 59 -13.86 3.15 -11.40
N ASN A 60 -12.99 3.86 -10.69
CA ASN A 60 -12.10 3.28 -9.72
C ASN A 60 -12.69 3.34 -8.31
N LEU A 61 -13.34 2.26 -7.89
CA LEU A 61 -13.96 2.15 -6.57
C LEU A 61 -12.96 2.27 -5.39
N LYS A 62 -11.66 2.12 -5.64
CA LYS A 62 -10.61 2.29 -4.60
C LYS A 62 -10.46 3.73 -4.15
N LEU A 63 -10.90 4.70 -4.96
CA LEU A 63 -10.86 6.12 -4.60
C LEU A 63 -11.74 6.43 -3.39
N GLU A 64 -12.85 5.73 -3.26
CA GLU A 64 -13.79 5.85 -2.16
C GLU A 64 -13.62 4.74 -1.12
N GLY A 65 -13.43 3.50 -1.58
CA GLY A 65 -13.41 2.31 -0.74
C GLY A 65 -14.68 2.21 0.09
N ILE A 66 -14.52 2.03 1.40
CA ILE A 66 -15.61 2.16 2.39
C ILE A 66 -15.46 3.44 3.22
N ASP A 67 -14.63 4.37 2.74
CA ASP A 67 -14.27 5.61 3.44
C ASP A 67 -13.73 5.38 4.85
N PHE A 68 -12.92 4.34 5.00
CA PHE A 68 -12.34 3.98 6.29
C PHE A 68 -11.47 5.10 6.88
N TYR A 69 -10.85 5.92 6.04
CA TYR A 69 -10.07 7.07 6.49
C TYR A 69 -10.85 7.97 7.47
N HIS A 70 -12.13 8.19 7.21
CA HIS A 70 -12.99 8.99 8.08
C HIS A 70 -13.74 8.13 9.12
N ARG A 71 -14.03 6.85 8.79
CA ARG A 71 -14.90 5.97 9.57
C ARG A 71 -14.18 4.95 10.44
N TYR A 72 -12.85 4.92 10.46
CA TYR A 72 -12.07 3.88 11.15
C TYR A 72 -12.48 3.62 12.60
N LYS A 73 -12.96 4.64 13.33
CA LYS A 73 -13.39 4.47 14.74
C LYS A 73 -14.64 3.60 14.85
N GLU A 74 -15.61 3.83 13.97
CA GLU A 74 -16.85 3.06 13.93
C GLU A 74 -16.57 1.61 13.49
N ASP A 75 -15.77 1.45 12.44
CA ASP A 75 -15.44 0.15 11.88
C ASP A 75 -14.59 -0.70 12.85
N ILE A 76 -13.65 -0.08 13.57
CA ILE A 76 -12.86 -0.78 14.59
C ILE A 76 -13.73 -1.22 15.77
N ALA A 77 -14.72 -0.42 16.17
CA ALA A 77 -15.68 -0.85 17.19
C ALA A 77 -16.45 -2.10 16.74
N LEU A 78 -16.86 -2.17 15.47
CA LEU A 78 -17.49 -3.37 14.90
C LEU A 78 -16.53 -4.57 14.85
N PHE A 79 -15.25 -4.37 14.53
CA PHE A 79 -14.25 -5.44 14.62
C PHE A 79 -14.13 -6.00 16.03
N ALA A 80 -14.19 -5.12 17.03
CA ALA A 80 -14.17 -5.53 18.44
C ALA A 80 -15.39 -6.36 18.81
N GLU A 81 -16.60 -5.96 18.36
CA GLU A 81 -17.84 -6.73 18.54
C GLU A 81 -17.77 -8.10 17.86
N MET A 82 -17.12 -8.20 16.69
CA MET A 82 -16.86 -9.46 15.99
C MET A 82 -15.82 -10.34 16.72
N GLY A 83 -15.14 -9.81 17.73
CA GLY A 83 -14.15 -10.54 18.53
C GLY A 83 -12.75 -10.57 17.94
N PHE A 84 -12.40 -9.65 17.04
CA PHE A 84 -11.05 -9.57 16.47
C PHE A 84 -9.99 -9.39 17.57
N LYS A 85 -8.87 -10.07 17.40
CA LYS A 85 -7.64 -9.96 18.21
C LYS A 85 -6.46 -9.46 17.39
N VAL A 86 -6.57 -9.53 16.08
CA VAL A 86 -5.60 -8.98 15.13
C VAL A 86 -6.35 -8.39 13.95
N PHE A 87 -5.85 -7.26 13.45
CA PHE A 87 -6.32 -6.67 12.20
C PHE A 87 -5.15 -6.42 11.28
N ARG A 88 -5.15 -7.10 10.13
CA ARG A 88 -4.15 -6.86 9.08
C ARG A 88 -4.60 -5.72 8.19
N THR A 89 -3.71 -4.75 8.04
CA THR A 89 -3.85 -3.65 7.06
C THR A 89 -2.51 -3.35 6.39
N SER A 90 -2.47 -2.38 5.49
CA SER A 90 -1.24 -1.82 4.96
C SER A 90 -1.14 -0.32 5.26
N ILE A 91 0.05 0.24 5.08
CA ILE A 91 0.27 1.69 5.06
C ILE A 91 0.43 2.11 3.61
N ALA A 92 -0.38 3.06 3.14
CA ALA A 92 -0.22 3.65 1.82
C ALA A 92 1.07 4.47 1.76
N TRP A 93 2.07 4.01 1.00
CA TRP A 93 3.36 4.70 0.87
C TRP A 93 3.16 6.16 0.45
N SER A 94 2.29 6.42 -0.54
CA SER A 94 2.00 7.77 -1.02
C SER A 94 1.24 8.67 -0.03
N ARG A 95 0.75 8.13 1.09
CA ARG A 95 0.22 8.94 2.20
C ARG A 95 1.35 9.45 3.09
N ILE A 96 2.44 8.70 3.19
CA ILE A 96 3.62 9.07 4.01
C ILE A 96 4.62 9.89 3.20
N PHE A 97 4.88 9.51 1.95
CA PHE A 97 5.71 10.24 0.99
C PHE A 97 4.91 10.38 -0.30
N PRO A 98 4.23 11.53 -0.53
CA PRO A 98 3.29 11.72 -1.63
C PRO A 98 3.83 11.41 -3.02
N ASN A 99 5.08 11.74 -3.31
CA ASN A 99 5.78 11.38 -4.55
C ASN A 99 6.67 10.14 -4.38
N GLY A 100 7.05 9.80 -3.17
CA GLY A 100 7.91 8.67 -2.84
C GLY A 100 9.41 9.00 -2.77
N ASP A 101 9.87 10.07 -3.44
CA ASP A 101 11.27 10.49 -3.49
C ASP A 101 11.60 11.71 -2.59
N GLU A 102 10.64 12.25 -1.84
CA GLU A 102 10.87 13.34 -0.90
C GLU A 102 11.84 12.95 0.22
N LEU A 103 12.47 13.97 0.81
CA LEU A 103 13.34 13.80 1.98
C LEU A 103 12.55 13.79 3.29
N GLU A 104 11.46 14.54 3.35
CA GLU A 104 10.63 14.69 4.55
C GLU A 104 9.26 14.02 4.36
N PRO A 105 8.76 13.32 5.37
CA PRO A 105 7.47 12.67 5.30
C PRO A 105 6.31 13.65 5.46
N ASN A 106 5.15 13.27 4.98
CA ASN A 106 3.88 13.95 5.25
C ASN A 106 3.40 13.63 6.67
N GLU A 107 3.47 14.61 7.56
CA GLU A 107 3.08 14.44 8.98
C GLU A 107 1.59 14.13 9.14
N GLU A 108 0.73 14.66 8.29
CA GLU A 108 -0.72 14.38 8.34
C GLU A 108 -1.01 12.91 8.05
N GLY A 109 -0.28 12.32 7.08
CA GLY A 109 -0.35 10.89 6.81
C GLY A 109 0.16 10.04 7.96
N LEU A 110 1.27 10.44 8.60
CA LEU A 110 1.80 9.76 9.78
C LEU A 110 0.79 9.81 10.93
N GLN A 111 0.17 10.97 11.16
CA GLN A 111 -0.79 11.16 12.25
C GLN A 111 -2.07 10.32 12.04
N PHE A 112 -2.51 10.13 10.79
CA PHE A 112 -3.64 9.23 10.49
C PHE A 112 -3.38 7.81 11.01
N TYR A 113 -2.23 7.23 10.69
CA TYR A 113 -1.89 5.89 11.18
C TYR A 113 -1.59 5.84 12.68
N ASP A 114 -1.07 6.91 13.28
CA ASP A 114 -0.99 7.00 14.73
C ASP A 114 -2.37 6.86 15.38
N ASN A 115 -3.34 7.60 14.87
CA ASN A 115 -4.72 7.58 15.38
C ASN A 115 -5.38 6.22 15.15
N LEU A 116 -5.13 5.59 13.99
CA LEU A 116 -5.64 4.26 13.66
C LEU A 116 -5.12 3.19 14.63
N PHE A 117 -3.81 3.18 14.89
CA PHE A 117 -3.21 2.18 15.78
C PHE A 117 -3.60 2.43 17.25
N ASP A 118 -3.75 3.67 17.66
CA ASP A 118 -4.27 4.02 18.99
C ASP A 118 -5.72 3.57 19.15
N GLU A 119 -6.53 3.66 18.10
CA GLU A 119 -7.92 3.18 18.15
C GLU A 119 -7.97 1.64 18.27
N LEU A 120 -7.17 0.91 17.50
CA LEU A 120 -7.06 -0.56 17.62
C LEU A 120 -6.64 -0.98 19.03
N ALA A 121 -5.67 -0.25 19.62
CA ALA A 121 -5.17 -0.54 20.96
C ALA A 121 -6.24 -0.40 22.04
N LYS A 122 -7.20 0.52 21.92
CA LYS A 122 -8.33 0.67 22.87
C LYS A 122 -9.15 -0.60 23.00
N TYR A 123 -9.25 -1.39 21.95
CA TYR A 123 -10.01 -2.65 21.92
C TYR A 123 -9.13 -3.89 22.08
N GLY A 124 -7.82 -3.70 22.28
CA GLY A 124 -6.88 -4.82 22.40
C GLY A 124 -6.76 -5.62 21.09
N ILE A 125 -6.88 -4.93 19.94
CA ILE A 125 -6.70 -5.51 18.60
C ILE A 125 -5.28 -5.20 18.14
N GLU A 126 -4.47 -6.25 17.93
CA GLU A 126 -3.09 -6.10 17.46
C GLU A 126 -3.05 -5.72 15.97
N PRO A 127 -2.34 -4.67 15.56
CA PRO A 127 -2.09 -4.39 14.17
C PRO A 127 -1.05 -5.36 13.58
N LEU A 128 -1.36 -5.93 12.42
CA LEU A 128 -0.42 -6.64 11.55
C LEU A 128 -0.28 -5.82 10.25
N VAL A 129 0.85 -5.16 10.08
CA VAL A 129 1.00 -4.11 9.06
C VAL A 129 1.84 -4.58 7.88
N THR A 130 1.27 -4.50 6.68
CA THR A 130 1.99 -4.69 5.42
C THR A 130 2.57 -3.35 4.97
N LEU A 131 3.89 -3.30 4.73
CA LEU A 131 4.58 -2.08 4.31
C LEU A 131 4.25 -1.68 2.87
N SER A 132 4.17 -2.67 1.96
CA SER A 132 3.81 -2.44 0.56
C SER A 132 2.74 -3.42 0.11
N HIS A 133 1.58 -2.88 -0.30
CA HIS A 133 0.46 -3.66 -0.82
C HIS A 133 -0.02 -3.06 -2.16
N TYR A 134 0.87 -3.12 -3.17
CA TYR A 134 0.61 -2.66 -4.54
C TYR A 134 0.40 -1.15 -4.70
N GLU A 135 0.90 -0.34 -3.78
CA GLU A 135 0.66 1.10 -3.76
C GLU A 135 1.93 1.92 -4.02
N THR A 136 2.70 1.53 -5.02
CA THR A 136 3.85 2.35 -5.45
C THR A 136 3.36 3.77 -5.80
N PRO A 137 3.97 4.84 -5.24
CA PRO A 137 3.65 6.20 -5.62
C PRO A 137 3.72 6.40 -7.13
N LEU A 138 2.68 7.00 -7.72
CA LEU A 138 2.56 7.16 -9.17
C LEU A 138 3.71 7.99 -9.75
N HIS A 139 4.23 8.95 -8.99
CA HIS A 139 5.42 9.70 -9.39
C HIS A 139 6.64 8.80 -9.60
N LEU A 140 6.85 7.78 -8.75
CA LEU A 140 7.95 6.83 -8.92
C LEU A 140 7.77 5.96 -10.17
N ALA A 141 6.53 5.60 -10.50
CA ALA A 141 6.23 4.92 -11.76
C ALA A 141 6.56 5.82 -12.97
N ARG A 142 6.14 7.08 -12.93
CA ARG A 142 6.34 8.07 -14.00
C ARG A 142 7.81 8.42 -14.23
N LYS A 143 8.53 8.70 -13.16
CA LYS A 143 9.90 9.25 -13.22
C LYS A 143 10.97 8.17 -13.29
N TYR A 144 10.75 7.05 -12.61
CA TYR A 144 11.76 6.03 -12.42
C TYR A 144 11.40 4.68 -13.03
N ASN A 145 10.22 4.53 -13.63
CA ASN A 145 9.73 3.24 -14.11
C ASN A 145 9.59 2.17 -13.00
N GLY A 146 9.18 2.60 -11.81
CA GLY A 146 8.94 1.71 -10.70
C GLY A 146 10.15 0.87 -10.31
N TRP A 147 9.91 -0.33 -9.82
CA TRP A 147 10.92 -1.22 -9.26
C TRP A 147 11.98 -1.76 -10.25
N VAL A 148 11.84 -1.50 -11.55
CA VAL A 148 12.95 -1.73 -12.50
C VAL A 148 14.15 -0.83 -12.16
N ASN A 149 13.89 0.36 -11.63
CA ASN A 149 14.96 1.29 -11.23
C ASN A 149 15.46 0.98 -9.82
N ARG A 150 16.77 0.82 -9.69
CA ARG A 150 17.44 0.53 -8.41
C ARG A 150 17.29 1.64 -7.36
N ASP A 151 17.04 2.88 -7.77
CA ASP A 151 16.89 4.02 -6.85
C ASP A 151 15.70 3.83 -5.89
N LEU A 152 14.70 3.02 -6.29
CA LEU A 152 13.55 2.73 -5.44
C LEU A 152 13.95 2.05 -4.11
N ILE A 153 15.05 1.32 -4.08
CA ILE A 153 15.58 0.72 -2.85
C ILE A 153 15.80 1.81 -1.79
N GLY A 154 16.48 2.91 -2.18
CA GLY A 154 16.74 4.02 -1.26
C GLY A 154 15.50 4.78 -0.83
N PHE A 155 14.53 4.96 -1.74
CA PHE A 155 13.26 5.61 -1.42
C PHE A 155 12.41 4.74 -0.48
N TYR A 156 12.34 3.45 -0.75
CA TYR A 156 11.62 2.50 0.09
C TYR A 156 12.28 2.35 1.48
N GLU A 157 13.60 2.27 1.55
CA GLU A 157 14.33 2.23 2.81
C GLU A 157 13.99 3.46 3.68
N ARG A 158 13.95 4.66 3.10
CA ARG A 158 13.56 5.88 3.81
C ARG A 158 12.13 5.78 4.34
N TYR A 159 11.19 5.34 3.52
CA TYR A 159 9.81 5.10 3.93
C TYR A 159 9.74 4.10 5.09
N VAL A 160 10.36 2.94 4.96
CA VAL A 160 10.35 1.89 5.98
C VAL A 160 10.97 2.38 7.29
N ARG A 161 12.11 3.07 7.24
CA ARG A 161 12.75 3.64 8.44
C ARG A 161 11.83 4.66 9.13
N THR A 162 11.14 5.49 8.37
CA THR A 162 10.20 6.47 8.91
C THR A 162 9.05 5.79 9.64
N VAL A 163 8.37 4.83 9.02
CA VAL A 163 7.23 4.15 9.65
C VAL A 163 7.66 3.27 10.83
N PHE A 164 8.80 2.59 10.75
CA PHE A 164 9.31 1.81 11.88
C PHE A 164 9.66 2.70 13.08
N ASN A 165 10.34 3.81 12.85
CA ASN A 165 10.68 4.73 13.93
C ASN A 165 9.43 5.32 14.57
N ARG A 166 8.42 5.69 13.77
CA ARG A 166 7.16 6.26 14.26
C ARG A 166 6.34 5.26 15.06
N TYR A 167 6.19 4.04 14.55
CA TYR A 167 5.20 3.07 15.07
C TYR A 167 5.79 1.90 15.86
N LYS A 168 7.10 1.87 16.13
CA LYS A 168 7.79 0.78 16.86
C LYS A 168 7.18 0.39 18.21
N ASN A 169 6.46 1.33 18.86
CA ASN A 169 5.79 1.09 20.13
C ASN A 169 4.30 0.75 19.99
N LYS A 170 3.77 0.76 18.76
CA LYS A 170 2.35 0.54 18.45
C LYS A 170 2.13 -0.71 17.61
N VAL A 171 3.08 -1.05 16.75
CA VAL A 171 2.98 -2.16 15.81
C VAL A 171 4.07 -3.19 16.10
N LYS A 172 3.64 -4.41 16.39
CA LYS A 172 4.54 -5.53 16.70
C LYS A 172 4.81 -6.42 15.47
N TYR A 173 3.83 -6.56 14.59
CA TYR A 173 3.88 -7.50 13.47
C TYR A 173 3.91 -6.76 12.15
N TRP A 174 4.93 -7.09 11.32
CA TRP A 174 5.17 -6.46 10.04
C TRP A 174 5.30 -7.50 8.92
N LEU A 175 4.75 -7.17 7.76
CA LEU A 175 4.98 -7.85 6.50
C LEU A 175 5.61 -6.85 5.53
N THR A 176 6.57 -7.29 4.72
CA THR A 176 7.29 -6.39 3.81
C THR A 176 6.46 -6.09 2.55
N PHE A 177 6.30 -7.08 1.68
CA PHE A 177 5.53 -6.97 0.45
C PHE A 177 4.39 -7.98 0.43
N ASN A 178 3.24 -7.57 -0.05
CA ASN A 178 2.17 -8.50 -0.36
C ASN A 178 2.43 -9.11 -1.73
N GLU A 179 2.41 -10.45 -1.80
CA GLU A 179 2.51 -11.20 -3.06
C GLU A 179 3.59 -10.66 -4.01
N ILE A 180 4.82 -10.58 -3.54
CA ILE A 180 5.96 -10.02 -4.28
C ILE A 180 6.13 -10.63 -5.69
N ASN A 181 5.69 -11.87 -5.89
CA ASN A 181 5.67 -12.55 -7.18
C ASN A 181 4.69 -11.93 -8.19
N SER A 182 3.72 -11.13 -7.74
CA SER A 182 2.74 -10.48 -8.62
C SER A 182 3.37 -9.50 -9.61
N VAL A 183 4.56 -8.96 -9.31
CA VAL A 183 5.34 -8.15 -10.25
C VAL A 183 5.61 -8.87 -11.58
N LEU A 184 5.74 -10.20 -11.55
CA LEU A 184 5.97 -11.02 -12.75
C LEU A 184 4.73 -11.13 -13.63
N HIS A 185 3.55 -10.78 -13.15
CA HIS A 185 2.27 -10.98 -13.85
C HIS A 185 1.52 -9.67 -14.12
N VAL A 186 1.59 -8.74 -13.17
CA VAL A 186 0.90 -7.43 -13.23
C VAL A 186 1.86 -6.30 -12.83
N PRO A 187 2.94 -6.10 -13.59
CA PRO A 187 4.09 -5.28 -13.20
C PRO A 187 3.76 -3.82 -12.89
N PHE A 188 2.77 -3.23 -13.57
CA PHE A 188 2.35 -1.87 -13.25
C PHE A 188 1.64 -1.80 -11.90
N MET A 189 0.65 -2.66 -11.68
CA MET A 189 -0.17 -2.62 -10.47
C MET A 189 0.62 -2.98 -9.21
N SER A 190 1.57 -3.92 -9.31
CA SER A 190 2.32 -4.42 -8.15
C SER A 190 3.69 -3.78 -7.98
N GLY A 191 4.36 -3.43 -9.08
CA GLY A 191 5.73 -2.87 -9.04
C GLY A 191 5.84 -1.43 -9.55
N GLY A 192 4.74 -0.79 -9.94
CA GLY A 192 4.78 0.56 -10.53
C GLY A 192 5.56 0.64 -11.83
N ILE A 193 5.71 -0.48 -12.55
CA ILE A 193 6.49 -0.54 -13.78
C ILE A 193 5.65 0.01 -14.93
N ALA A 194 6.05 1.18 -15.42
CA ALA A 194 5.34 1.93 -16.45
C ALA A 194 5.48 1.36 -17.85
N THR A 195 6.58 0.65 -18.11
CA THR A 195 6.82 -0.02 -19.40
C THR A 195 5.74 -1.06 -19.66
N PRO A 196 5.10 -1.07 -20.84
CA PRO A 196 4.15 -2.10 -21.23
C PRO A 196 4.74 -3.51 -21.13
N VAL A 197 3.92 -4.45 -20.70
CA VAL A 197 4.38 -5.81 -20.35
C VAL A 197 5.02 -6.56 -21.54
N GLU A 198 4.54 -6.30 -22.74
CA GLU A 198 5.06 -6.88 -24.00
C GLU A 198 6.47 -6.37 -24.36
N LYS A 199 6.90 -5.25 -23.79
CA LYS A 199 8.25 -4.68 -23.96
C LYS A 199 9.21 -5.03 -22.84
N LEU A 200 8.72 -5.67 -21.77
CA LEU A 200 9.55 -6.11 -20.66
C LEU A 200 10.14 -7.49 -20.94
N SER A 201 11.44 -7.61 -20.73
CA SER A 201 12.07 -8.93 -20.72
C SER A 201 11.81 -9.65 -19.39
N LYS A 202 11.93 -10.97 -19.36
CA LYS A 202 11.91 -11.71 -18.09
C LYS A 202 12.99 -11.21 -17.11
N GLN A 203 14.15 -10.81 -17.66
CA GLN A 203 15.24 -10.28 -16.85
C GLN A 203 14.83 -9.00 -16.14
N ASP A 204 14.12 -8.07 -16.79
CA ASP A 204 13.65 -6.83 -16.18
C ASP A 204 12.69 -7.12 -15.02
N LEU A 205 11.75 -8.05 -15.22
CA LEU A 205 10.79 -8.45 -14.20
C LEU A 205 11.46 -9.09 -12.98
N TYR A 206 12.39 -10.03 -13.20
CA TYR A 206 13.14 -10.66 -12.10
C TYR A 206 14.09 -9.67 -11.43
N GLN A 207 14.65 -8.71 -12.17
CA GLN A 207 15.47 -7.65 -11.59
C GLN A 207 14.64 -6.72 -10.70
N ALA A 208 13.41 -6.40 -11.10
CA ALA A 208 12.49 -5.62 -10.27
C ALA A 208 12.16 -6.35 -8.95
N VAL A 209 11.82 -7.63 -9.02
CA VAL A 209 11.59 -8.45 -7.81
C VAL A 209 12.87 -8.52 -6.95
N HIS A 210 14.05 -8.61 -7.57
CA HIS A 210 15.31 -8.58 -6.83
C HIS A 210 15.49 -7.25 -6.07
N HIS A 211 15.15 -6.12 -6.69
CA HIS A 211 15.23 -4.82 -6.02
C HIS A 211 14.27 -4.70 -4.82
N GLU A 212 13.12 -5.36 -4.85
CA GLU A 212 12.21 -5.44 -3.70
C GLU A 212 12.74 -6.33 -2.57
N LEU A 213 13.61 -7.30 -2.88
CA LEU A 213 14.16 -8.27 -1.93
C LEU A 213 15.43 -7.81 -1.21
N VAL A 214 16.12 -6.79 -1.72
CA VAL A 214 17.40 -6.31 -1.14
C VAL A 214 17.24 -5.06 -0.31
#